data_7bb2faf581812dde2f93331c8cf4182c
#
_entry.id   7bb2faf581812dde2f93331c8cf4182c
#
_cell.length_a   1.000
_cell.length_b   1.000
_cell.length_c   1.000
_cell.angle_alpha   90.00
_cell.angle_beta   90.00
_cell.angle_gamma   90.00
#
_symmetry.space_group_name_H-M   'P 1'
#
loop_
_entity.id
_entity.type
_entity.pdbx_description
1 polymer ?
#
loop_
_entity_poly.entity_id
_entity_poly.type
_entity_poly.pdbx_seq_one_letter_code
_entity_poly.pdbx_strand_id
1 'polypeptide(L)'
;MSKKPFVTKEQVEEIVKTYPTPFHLYDEKGIRANAKALKEAFSWNPGYKEYFAVKATPNPFLLDILKEYGCGCDCSSYTELMLSEAVGVTGHNIMFSSNDTPAEDFRLADKLGAIINLDDISHIEFLSLIHISEPTRQEAIS
;
A
#
# COMPACT_ATOMS: atom_id res chain seq x y z
N MET A 1 -24.81 -13.80 4.97
CA MET A 1 -25.14 -13.32 3.59
C MET A 1 -24.33 -14.14 2.60
N SER A 2 -24.95 -14.76 1.60
CA SER A 2 -24.24 -15.46 0.54
C SER A 2 -23.60 -14.40 -0.39
N LYS A 3 -22.27 -14.44 -0.56
CA LYS A 3 -21.57 -13.59 -1.53
C LYS A 3 -21.99 -14.04 -2.93
N LYS A 4 -22.53 -13.13 -3.73
CA LYS A 4 -22.76 -13.38 -5.15
C LYS A 4 -21.52 -13.00 -5.94
N PRO A 5 -21.09 -13.84 -6.90
CA PRO A 5 -20.03 -13.44 -7.84
C PRO A 5 -20.42 -12.15 -8.58
N PHE A 6 -19.46 -11.30 -8.87
CA PHE A 6 -19.68 -10.06 -9.62
C PHE A 6 -19.72 -10.27 -11.14
N VAL A 7 -19.42 -11.49 -11.61
CA VAL A 7 -19.50 -11.93 -12.99
C VAL A 7 -20.32 -13.22 -13.09
N THR A 8 -20.96 -13.44 -14.25
CA THR A 8 -21.67 -14.70 -14.54
C THR A 8 -20.70 -15.73 -15.13
N LYS A 9 -21.16 -16.99 -15.19
CA LYS A 9 -20.40 -18.06 -15.82
C LYS A 9 -20.12 -17.76 -17.30
N GLU A 10 -21.10 -17.28 -18.01
CA GLU A 10 -21.02 -16.94 -19.44
C GLU A 10 -19.99 -15.82 -19.68
N GLN A 11 -19.95 -14.83 -18.79
CA GLN A 11 -18.93 -13.77 -18.83
C GLN A 11 -17.51 -14.32 -18.63
N VAL A 12 -17.33 -15.23 -17.67
CA VAL A 12 -16.03 -15.89 -17.46
C VAL A 12 -15.63 -16.71 -18.68
N GLU A 13 -16.55 -17.47 -19.27
CA GLU A 13 -16.29 -18.27 -20.47
C GLU A 13 -15.88 -17.39 -21.68
N GLU A 14 -16.42 -16.18 -21.78
CA GLU A 14 -16.02 -15.23 -22.83
C GLU A 14 -14.63 -14.66 -22.55
N ILE A 15 -14.34 -14.28 -21.28
CA ILE A 15 -13.03 -13.74 -20.86
C ILE A 15 -11.91 -14.77 -21.15
N VAL A 16 -12.16 -16.05 -20.84
CA VAL A 16 -11.17 -17.13 -21.03
C VAL A 16 -10.75 -17.30 -22.50
N LYS A 17 -11.60 -16.95 -23.45
CA LYS A 17 -11.22 -16.99 -24.88
C LYS A 17 -10.08 -16.03 -25.21
N THR A 18 -9.99 -14.92 -24.50
CA THR A 18 -8.96 -13.90 -24.72
C THR A 18 -7.80 -14.01 -23.72
N TYR A 19 -8.11 -14.34 -22.47
CA TYR A 19 -7.16 -14.42 -21.38
C TYR A 19 -7.12 -15.85 -20.85
N PRO A 20 -6.07 -16.62 -21.16
CA PRO A 20 -5.97 -18.01 -20.67
C PRO A 20 -5.81 -18.05 -19.15
N THR A 21 -6.38 -19.09 -18.52
CA THR A 21 -6.21 -19.36 -17.09
C THR A 21 -4.78 -19.82 -16.77
N PRO A 22 -4.23 -19.54 -15.57
CA PRO A 22 -4.89 -18.80 -14.48
C PRO A 22 -4.79 -17.27 -14.63
N PHE A 23 -5.80 -16.53 -14.15
CA PHE A 23 -5.78 -15.08 -14.08
C PHE A 23 -6.53 -14.56 -12.84
N HIS A 24 -6.23 -13.33 -12.44
CA HIS A 24 -7.01 -12.61 -11.43
C HIS A 24 -8.00 -11.67 -12.12
N LEU A 25 -9.25 -11.71 -11.68
CA LEU A 25 -10.30 -10.82 -12.15
C LEU A 25 -10.73 -9.91 -11.00
N TYR A 26 -10.65 -8.61 -11.21
CA TYR A 26 -10.95 -7.60 -10.19
C TYR A 26 -12.26 -6.87 -10.51
N ASP A 27 -13.07 -6.65 -9.48
CA ASP A 27 -14.27 -5.82 -9.55
C ASP A 27 -13.91 -4.37 -9.24
N GLU A 28 -13.53 -3.60 -10.25
CA GLU A 28 -13.17 -2.18 -10.08
C GLU A 28 -14.31 -1.39 -9.42
N LYS A 29 -15.56 -1.62 -9.82
CA LYS A 29 -16.73 -0.95 -9.24
C LYS A 29 -16.86 -1.25 -7.75
N GLY A 30 -16.65 -2.50 -7.35
CA GLY A 30 -16.65 -2.92 -5.96
C GLY A 30 -15.50 -2.31 -5.15
N ILE A 31 -14.29 -2.26 -5.72
CA ILE A 31 -13.11 -1.63 -5.11
C ILE A 31 -13.38 -0.15 -4.86
N ARG A 32 -13.86 0.59 -5.87
CA ARG A 32 -14.20 2.01 -5.76
C ARG A 32 -15.29 2.26 -4.71
N ALA A 33 -16.34 1.43 -4.69
CA ALA A 33 -17.41 1.55 -3.71
C ALA A 33 -16.90 1.34 -2.27
N ASN A 34 -16.03 0.35 -2.05
CA ASN A 34 -15.45 0.08 -0.74
C ASN A 34 -14.52 1.21 -0.28
N ALA A 35 -13.63 1.70 -1.16
CA ALA A 35 -12.74 2.81 -0.85
C ALA A 35 -13.51 4.07 -0.47
N LYS A 36 -14.58 4.37 -1.21
CA LYS A 36 -15.48 5.50 -0.91
C LYS A 36 -16.17 5.32 0.44
N ALA A 37 -16.76 4.14 0.70
CA ALA A 37 -17.46 3.85 1.94
C ALA A 37 -16.52 3.96 3.16
N LEU A 38 -15.29 3.47 3.04
CA LEU A 38 -14.28 3.60 4.10
C LEU A 38 -13.95 5.07 4.37
N LYS A 39 -13.69 5.85 3.34
CA LYS A 39 -13.41 7.28 3.47
C LYS A 39 -14.57 8.03 4.13
N GLU A 40 -15.81 7.72 3.75
CA GLU A 40 -17.02 8.31 4.34
C GLU A 40 -17.19 7.92 5.80
N ALA A 41 -16.95 6.65 6.16
CA ALA A 41 -17.07 6.15 7.53
C ALA A 41 -16.13 6.86 8.52
N PHE A 42 -14.96 7.30 8.07
CA PHE A 42 -13.98 8.01 8.89
C PHE A 42 -13.93 9.53 8.64
N SER A 43 -14.91 10.09 7.92
CA SER A 43 -14.96 11.52 7.58
C SER A 43 -15.05 12.46 8.79
N TRP A 44 -15.46 11.94 9.94
CA TRP A 44 -15.50 12.66 11.21
C TRP A 44 -14.10 12.97 11.78
N ASN A 45 -13.07 12.24 11.34
CA ASN A 45 -11.69 12.44 11.77
C ASN A 45 -10.87 13.07 10.63
N PRO A 46 -10.56 14.38 10.67
CA PRO A 46 -9.82 15.05 9.60
C PRO A 46 -8.36 14.56 9.47
N GLY A 47 -7.82 13.91 10.52
CA GLY A 47 -6.49 13.31 10.51
C GLY A 47 -6.45 11.86 10.02
N TYR A 48 -7.59 11.26 9.68
CA TYR A 48 -7.63 9.88 9.20
C TYR A 48 -6.97 9.73 7.84
N LYS A 49 -6.10 8.74 7.74
CA LYS A 49 -5.48 8.32 6.49
C LYS A 49 -5.41 6.80 6.43
N GLU A 50 -5.89 6.25 5.34
CA GLU A 50 -5.75 4.82 5.04
C GLU A 50 -4.43 4.57 4.30
N TYR A 51 -3.71 3.54 4.71
CA TYR A 51 -2.55 3.01 4.01
C TYR A 51 -2.86 1.59 3.58
N PHE A 52 -2.96 1.39 2.28
CA PHE A 52 -3.26 0.07 1.70
C PHE A 52 -2.02 -0.81 1.68
N ALA A 53 -2.11 -2.01 2.26
CA ALA A 53 -1.02 -2.98 2.24
C ALA A 53 -0.74 -3.49 0.82
N VAL A 54 0.35 -3.02 0.22
CA VAL A 54 0.69 -3.31 -1.18
C VAL A 54 0.84 -4.81 -1.42
N LYS A 55 1.41 -5.54 -0.47
CA LYS A 55 1.58 -7.01 -0.53
C LYS A 55 0.27 -7.79 -0.72
N ALA A 56 -0.86 -7.23 -0.27
CA ALA A 56 -2.16 -7.89 -0.42
C ALA A 56 -2.61 -7.98 -1.88
N THR A 57 -2.25 -6.97 -2.68
CA THR A 57 -2.54 -6.93 -4.12
C THR A 57 -1.52 -6.01 -4.80
N PRO A 58 -0.33 -6.52 -5.16
CA PRO A 58 0.76 -5.72 -5.73
C PRO A 58 0.51 -5.40 -7.21
N ASN A 59 -0.58 -4.69 -7.48
CA ASN A 59 -1.02 -4.32 -8.81
C ASN A 59 -1.08 -2.79 -8.93
N PRO A 60 -0.22 -2.15 -9.76
CA PRO A 60 -0.15 -0.70 -9.86
C PRO A 60 -1.47 -0.06 -10.30
N PHE A 61 -2.27 -0.72 -11.13
CA PHE A 61 -3.59 -0.20 -11.54
C PHE A 61 -4.57 -0.10 -10.37
N LEU A 62 -4.51 -1.06 -9.42
CA LEU A 62 -5.35 -1.01 -8.23
C LEU A 62 -4.87 0.05 -7.23
N LEU A 63 -3.55 0.20 -7.08
CA LEU A 63 -2.97 1.26 -6.25
C LEU A 63 -3.35 2.64 -6.79
N ASP A 64 -3.38 2.82 -8.11
CA ASP A 64 -3.79 4.07 -8.74
C ASP A 64 -5.26 4.41 -8.46
N ILE A 65 -6.14 3.40 -8.55
CA ILE A 65 -7.56 3.56 -8.16
C ILE A 65 -7.68 3.97 -6.68
N LEU A 66 -6.99 3.29 -5.77
CA LEU A 66 -7.07 3.60 -4.34
C LEU A 66 -6.51 4.99 -4.01
N LYS A 67 -5.47 5.43 -4.70
CA LYS A 67 -4.90 6.78 -4.60
C LYS A 67 -5.94 7.86 -4.89
N GLU A 68 -6.86 7.67 -5.84
CA GLU A 68 -7.94 8.62 -6.14
C GLU A 68 -8.84 8.89 -4.91
N TYR A 69 -8.95 7.93 -3.99
CA TYR A 69 -9.70 8.06 -2.74
C TYR A 69 -8.85 8.58 -1.56
N GLY A 70 -7.57 8.88 -1.81
CA GLY A 70 -6.65 9.41 -0.82
C GLY A 70 -5.90 8.35 -0.01
N CYS A 71 -5.98 7.06 -0.40
CA CYS A 71 -5.18 6.02 0.23
C CYS A 71 -3.70 6.22 -0.04
N GLY A 72 -2.88 6.00 0.98
CA GLY A 72 -1.45 5.80 0.86
C GLY A 72 -1.12 4.32 0.62
N CYS A 73 0.18 4.02 0.57
CA CYS A 73 0.71 2.67 0.44
C CYS A 73 1.42 2.25 1.73
N ASP A 74 1.06 1.08 2.27
CA ASP A 74 1.84 0.40 3.30
C ASP A 74 2.74 -0.63 2.60
N CYS A 75 4.05 -0.39 2.66
CA CYS A 75 5.09 -1.15 1.97
C CYS A 75 5.94 -1.90 2.97
N SER A 76 6.31 -3.13 2.66
CA SER A 76 7.17 -3.98 3.47
C SER A 76 8.38 -4.54 2.71
N SER A 77 8.64 -4.06 1.49
CA SER A 77 9.77 -4.47 0.66
C SER A 77 10.16 -3.42 -0.38
N TYR A 78 11.36 -3.57 -0.92
CA TYR A 78 11.89 -2.74 -2.01
C TYR A 78 10.93 -2.69 -3.21
N THR A 79 10.42 -3.84 -3.63
CA THR A 79 9.50 -3.94 -4.78
C THR A 79 8.19 -3.19 -4.54
N GLU A 80 7.66 -3.22 -3.32
CA GLU A 80 6.45 -2.48 -2.97
C GLU A 80 6.69 -0.96 -2.98
N LEU A 81 7.85 -0.51 -2.54
CA LEU A 81 8.28 0.89 -2.65
C LEU A 81 8.37 1.32 -4.13
N MET A 82 8.97 0.49 -4.99
CA MET A 82 9.02 0.75 -6.44
C MET A 82 7.64 0.85 -7.07
N LEU A 83 6.71 -0.04 -6.70
CA LEU A 83 5.33 0.01 -7.18
C LEU A 83 4.63 1.31 -6.76
N SER A 84 4.84 1.75 -5.53
CA SER A 84 4.29 2.99 -5.01
C SER A 84 4.85 4.21 -5.76
N GLU A 85 6.16 4.25 -6.00
CA GLU A 85 6.82 5.29 -6.81
C GLU A 85 6.25 5.31 -8.24
N ALA A 86 6.08 4.14 -8.86
CA ALA A 86 5.57 4.00 -10.23
C ALA A 86 4.15 4.57 -10.42
N VAL A 87 3.31 4.54 -9.39
CA VAL A 87 1.97 5.14 -9.41
C VAL A 87 1.95 6.57 -8.85
N GLY A 88 3.12 7.15 -8.59
CA GLY A 88 3.26 8.53 -8.11
C GLY A 88 2.83 8.72 -6.65
N VAL A 89 2.88 7.67 -5.82
CA VAL A 89 2.72 7.77 -4.37
C VAL A 89 4.10 7.97 -3.76
N THR A 90 4.30 9.07 -3.02
CA THR A 90 5.58 9.46 -2.42
C THR A 90 5.36 10.18 -1.09
N GLY A 91 6.45 10.42 -0.37
CA GLY A 91 6.43 11.17 0.90
C GLY A 91 5.59 10.47 1.96
N HIS A 92 4.94 11.26 2.78
CA HIS A 92 4.06 10.78 3.87
C HIS A 92 2.82 10.00 3.37
N ASN A 93 2.69 9.74 2.07
CA ASN A 93 1.71 8.80 1.54
C ASN A 93 2.23 7.37 1.47
N ILE A 94 3.49 7.15 1.83
CA ILE A 94 4.07 5.81 2.00
C ILE A 94 4.34 5.59 3.49
N MET A 95 3.86 4.49 4.04
CA MET A 95 4.28 3.89 5.29
C MET A 95 5.19 2.71 4.95
N PHE A 96 6.42 2.72 5.43
CA PHE A 96 7.32 1.60 5.24
C PHE A 96 7.49 0.84 6.56
N SER A 97 7.01 -0.40 6.60
CA SER A 97 7.03 -1.29 7.76
C SER A 97 7.58 -2.64 7.35
N SER A 98 8.79 -2.98 7.78
CA SER A 98 9.46 -4.23 7.42
C SER A 98 10.18 -4.82 8.62
N ASN A 99 10.20 -6.15 8.74
CA ASN A 99 10.76 -6.87 9.88
C ASN A 99 12.19 -7.38 9.64
N ASP A 100 12.55 -7.62 8.38
CA ASP A 100 13.89 -8.09 7.99
C ASP A 100 14.37 -7.20 6.84
N THR A 101 14.87 -6.02 7.21
CA THR A 101 14.99 -4.91 6.28
C THR A 101 16.44 -4.72 5.84
N PRO A 102 16.78 -5.04 4.57
CA PRO A 102 18.07 -4.68 3.98
C PRO A 102 18.29 -3.16 3.96
N ALA A 103 19.53 -2.74 4.00
CA ALA A 103 19.92 -1.32 3.95
C ALA A 103 19.38 -0.60 2.70
N GLU A 104 19.28 -1.30 1.58
CA GLU A 104 18.78 -0.76 0.32
C GLU A 104 17.30 -0.40 0.37
N ASP A 105 16.47 -1.16 1.10
CA ASP A 105 15.06 -0.89 1.29
C ASP A 105 14.88 0.39 2.10
N PHE A 106 15.62 0.56 3.19
CA PHE A 106 15.63 1.79 3.98
C PHE A 106 16.07 3.00 3.15
N ARG A 107 17.14 2.85 2.33
CA ARG A 107 17.61 3.95 1.47
C ARG A 107 16.56 4.37 0.45
N LEU A 108 15.83 3.41 -0.13
CA LEU A 108 14.75 3.74 -1.07
C LEU A 108 13.58 4.39 -0.33
N ALA A 109 13.19 3.88 0.84
CA ALA A 109 12.14 4.48 1.66
C ALA A 109 12.46 5.94 2.03
N ASP A 110 13.69 6.21 2.48
CA ASP A 110 14.18 7.55 2.80
C ASP A 110 14.20 8.46 1.55
N LYS A 111 14.76 7.99 0.44
CA LYS A 111 14.75 8.70 -0.86
C LYS A 111 13.34 9.11 -1.29
N LEU A 112 12.35 8.26 -1.05
CA LEU A 112 10.95 8.52 -1.37
C LEU A 112 10.27 9.43 -0.34
N GLY A 113 10.92 9.73 0.78
CA GLY A 113 10.38 10.51 1.89
C GLY A 113 9.29 9.78 2.67
N ALA A 114 9.32 8.44 2.66
CA ALA A 114 8.33 7.60 3.34
C ALA A 114 8.41 7.76 4.87
N ILE A 115 7.30 7.51 5.54
CA ILE A 115 7.30 7.30 6.99
C ILE A 115 7.89 5.92 7.23
N ILE A 116 9.02 5.85 7.93
CA ILE A 116 9.67 4.58 8.27
C ILE A 116 9.23 4.17 9.66
N ASN A 117 8.55 3.04 9.75
CA ASN A 117 8.17 2.42 11.01
C ASN A 117 9.19 1.35 11.38
N LEU A 118 9.84 1.52 12.55
CA LEU A 118 10.84 0.59 13.06
C LEU A 118 10.16 -0.40 14.00
N ASP A 119 10.28 -1.67 13.72
CA ASP A 119 9.75 -2.76 14.54
C ASP A 119 10.74 -3.22 15.63
N ASP A 120 12.02 -2.84 15.51
CA ASP A 120 13.05 -3.13 16.49
C ASP A 120 13.91 -1.90 16.80
N ILE A 121 14.24 -1.69 18.10
CA ILE A 121 15.04 -0.56 18.56
C ILE A 121 16.46 -0.58 17.99
N SER A 122 17.01 -1.75 17.67
CA SER A 122 18.31 -1.90 17.04
C SER A 122 18.40 -1.28 15.65
N HIS A 123 17.27 -1.11 14.98
CA HIS A 123 17.22 -0.42 13.69
C HIS A 123 17.58 1.06 13.78
N ILE A 124 17.47 1.70 14.94
CA ILE A 124 17.87 3.11 15.14
C ILE A 124 19.37 3.27 14.90
N GLU A 125 20.18 2.41 15.53
CA GLU A 125 21.63 2.43 15.34
C GLU A 125 22.01 2.05 13.91
N PHE A 126 21.33 1.05 13.36
CA PHE A 126 21.57 0.61 11.98
C PHE A 126 21.30 1.73 10.96
N LEU A 127 20.20 2.47 11.09
CA LEU A 127 19.89 3.61 10.22
C LEU A 127 20.92 4.72 10.33
N SER A 128 21.40 5.02 11.53
CA SER A 128 22.47 5.99 11.76
C SER A 128 23.76 5.58 11.02
N LEU A 129 24.12 4.29 11.05
CA LEU A 129 25.30 3.75 10.38
C LEU A 129 25.22 3.80 8.85
N ILE A 130 24.04 3.70 8.26
CA ILE A 130 23.84 3.76 6.80
C ILE A 130 23.56 5.18 6.29
N HIS A 131 23.74 6.20 7.12
CA HIS A 131 23.57 7.62 6.80
C HIS A 131 22.15 8.03 6.36
N ILE A 132 21.16 7.36 6.91
CA ILE A 132 19.78 7.81 6.84
C ILE A 132 19.57 8.77 8.02
N SER A 133 18.93 9.92 7.77
CA SER A 133 18.65 10.95 8.77
C SER A 133 18.06 10.35 10.03
N GLU A 134 18.50 10.81 11.22
CA GLU A 134 17.98 10.30 12.47
C GLU A 134 16.44 10.40 12.47
N PRO A 135 15.73 9.31 12.80
CA PRO A 135 14.28 9.34 12.87
C PRO A 135 13.85 10.39 13.87
N THR A 136 13.05 11.35 13.43
CA THR A 136 12.42 12.31 14.34
C THR A 136 11.63 11.50 15.35
N ARG A 137 12.04 11.53 16.61
CA ARG A 137 11.41 10.78 17.70
C ARG A 137 9.97 11.24 17.81
N GLN A 138 9.05 10.50 17.25
CA GLN A 138 7.64 10.70 17.53
C GLN A 138 7.42 10.11 18.92
N GLU A 139 7.26 10.97 19.94
CA GLU A 139 6.96 10.51 21.29
C GLU A 139 5.69 9.67 21.23
N ALA A 140 5.79 8.45 21.74
CA ALA A 140 4.63 7.60 21.95
C ALA A 140 3.71 8.33 22.94
N ILE A 141 2.53 8.69 22.51
CA ILE A 141 1.49 9.21 23.39
C ILE A 141 1.02 8.01 24.22
N SER A 142 1.39 8.04 25.50
CA SER A 142 0.93 7.12 26.55
C SER A 142 -0.54 7.35 26.89
#